data_a5472e649d8acd314c370452bbd2a989
#
_entry.id   a5472e649d8acd314c370452bbd2a989
#
_cell.length_a   1.000
_cell.length_b   1.000
_cell.length_c   1.000
_cell.angle_alpha   90.00
_cell.angle_beta   90.00
_cell.angle_gamma   90.00
#
_symmetry.space_group_name_H-M   'P 1'
#
loop_
_entity.id
_entity.type
_entity.pdbx_description
1 polymer ?
#
loop_
_entity_poly.entity_id
_entity_poly.type
_entity_poly.pdbx_seq_one_letter_code
_entity_poly.pdbx_strand_id
1 'polypeptide(L)'
;MSILWEQCYARRVQQMQGSVTRELMKGVRPPGTISLAGGLPAEELFPVEQIAAAAQRILQNNGPQALQYGPTEGYMPLRELLEHQLNQAGVNVSRDNILIISGSQQGLDLLGKILLNPGDSVLVESPTYMGALQVFRPYEPVFVAMRSDEWGIVTEELEPALQRHPKCLYALPTFQNPSGVTYTLERRQHLIELTERYGVPIIEDDPYSPLRFEGEPLPSLFALESARQNAGGMREQPYQGNVVLLNTFSKVLAPGLRVAWMVGPAPVIRKLVLAKQGADLHTATLNQMIAYELLSSGFLEEHIPLIRKLYCERRDVMLAALSAYFPETARWTRPQGGLFLWVTLPEGVDTTLLFKEALEQRVTFVPGTAFHANGGGANMMRLSFSNVTPGQIEESIERLGKLLRAQMPSA
;
A
#
# COMPACT_ATOMS: atom_id res chain seq x y z
N MET A 1 3.14 34.12 -31.26
CA MET A 1 3.46 34.12 -29.82
C MET A 1 3.37 32.68 -29.34
N SER A 2 4.43 32.15 -28.72
CA SER A 2 4.37 30.82 -28.07
C SER A 2 3.61 30.94 -26.75
N ILE A 3 2.77 29.93 -26.46
CA ILE A 3 2.07 29.85 -25.18
C ILE A 3 3.08 29.49 -24.09
N LEU A 4 3.11 30.27 -23.01
CA LEU A 4 3.88 29.92 -21.79
C LEU A 4 3.00 29.05 -20.91
N TRP A 5 3.15 27.72 -21.05
CA TRP A 5 2.33 26.75 -20.35
C TRP A 5 2.39 26.87 -18.82
N GLU A 6 3.53 27.32 -18.25
CA GLU A 6 3.70 27.57 -16.82
C GLU A 6 2.66 28.54 -16.25
N GLN A 7 2.19 29.49 -17.07
CA GLN A 7 1.15 30.48 -16.69
C GLN A 7 -0.27 29.91 -16.76
N CYS A 8 -0.43 28.77 -17.46
CA CYS A 8 -1.73 28.11 -17.64
C CYS A 8 -2.00 26.99 -16.62
N TYR A 9 -1.00 26.59 -15.87
CA TYR A 9 -1.16 25.48 -14.92
C TYR A 9 -2.05 25.88 -13.74
N ALA A 10 -2.92 24.95 -13.34
CA ALA A 10 -3.69 25.11 -12.11
C ALA A 10 -2.74 25.13 -10.87
N ARG A 11 -3.11 25.87 -9.82
CA ARG A 11 -2.31 26.02 -8.59
C ARG A 11 -1.85 24.66 -8.01
N ARG A 12 -2.73 23.67 -8.03
CA ARG A 12 -2.44 22.31 -7.55
C ARG A 12 -1.25 21.62 -8.23
N VAL A 13 -0.91 22.02 -9.48
CA VAL A 13 0.23 21.45 -10.23
C VAL A 13 1.55 21.81 -9.57
N GLN A 14 1.64 22.96 -8.88
CA GLN A 14 2.83 23.37 -8.15
C GLN A 14 3.17 22.42 -6.99
N GLN A 15 2.15 21.71 -6.46
CA GLN A 15 2.30 20.71 -5.40
C GLN A 15 2.60 19.30 -5.93
N MET A 16 2.49 19.09 -7.26
CA MET A 16 2.77 17.80 -7.88
C MET A 16 4.29 17.57 -7.95
N GLN A 17 4.75 16.55 -7.26
CA GLN A 17 6.13 16.11 -7.31
C GLN A 17 6.21 14.73 -7.98
N GLY A 18 7.30 14.49 -8.72
CA GLY A 18 7.59 13.16 -9.26
C GLY A 18 7.69 12.13 -8.13
N SER A 19 7.41 10.86 -8.44
CA SER A 19 7.65 9.79 -7.48
C SER A 19 9.15 9.71 -7.16
N VAL A 20 9.51 9.93 -5.89
CA VAL A 20 10.90 9.84 -5.42
C VAL A 20 11.54 8.52 -5.88
N THR A 21 10.83 7.40 -5.72
CA THR A 21 11.29 6.10 -6.20
C THR A 21 11.52 6.10 -7.72
N ARG A 22 10.60 6.70 -8.50
CA ARG A 22 10.77 6.79 -9.96
C ARG A 22 11.90 7.72 -10.36
N GLU A 23 12.10 8.82 -9.67
CA GLU A 23 13.20 9.74 -9.95
C GLU A 23 14.55 9.13 -9.59
N LEU A 24 14.64 8.47 -8.44
CA LEU A 24 15.82 7.67 -8.09
C LEU A 24 16.06 6.51 -9.09
N MET A 25 14.98 6.04 -9.74
CA MET A 25 15.05 4.97 -10.75
C MET A 25 15.21 5.47 -12.19
N LYS A 26 14.96 6.74 -12.49
CA LYS A 26 15.14 7.35 -13.83
C LYS A 26 16.62 7.64 -14.16
N GLY A 27 17.48 7.77 -13.14
CA GLY A 27 18.92 7.86 -13.36
C GLY A 27 19.41 6.63 -14.13
N VAL A 28 20.41 6.81 -15.01
CA VAL A 28 21.06 5.70 -15.70
C VAL A 28 21.63 4.77 -14.63
N ARG A 29 20.94 3.64 -14.40
CA ARG A 29 21.46 2.62 -13.49
C ARG A 29 22.64 1.94 -14.18
N PRO A 30 23.81 1.87 -13.54
CA PRO A 30 24.88 1.06 -14.05
C PRO A 30 24.39 -0.38 -14.31
N PRO A 31 24.79 -1.02 -15.40
CA PRO A 31 24.45 -2.43 -15.63
C PRO A 31 24.82 -3.31 -14.43
N GLY A 32 23.95 -4.25 -14.07
CA GLY A 32 24.17 -5.13 -12.90
C GLY A 32 23.85 -4.48 -11.55
N THR A 33 23.11 -3.36 -11.51
CA THR A 33 22.62 -2.77 -10.26
C THR A 33 21.54 -3.64 -9.63
N ILE A 34 21.75 -4.05 -8.37
CA ILE A 34 20.77 -4.77 -7.56
C ILE A 34 19.85 -3.73 -6.91
N SER A 35 18.53 -3.89 -7.07
CA SER A 35 17.57 -2.92 -6.57
C SER A 35 16.77 -3.45 -5.39
N LEU A 36 17.07 -2.96 -4.20
CA LEU A 36 16.25 -3.12 -2.99
C LEU A 36 15.24 -1.96 -2.81
N ALA A 37 15.10 -1.09 -3.80
CA ALA A 37 14.25 0.11 -3.72
C ALA A 37 12.79 -0.15 -4.09
N GLY A 38 12.52 -1.02 -5.07
CA GLY A 38 11.18 -1.24 -5.62
C GLY A 38 10.30 -2.11 -4.72
N GLY A 39 9.02 -1.76 -4.60
CA GLY A 39 7.99 -2.64 -4.03
C GLY A 39 7.33 -3.50 -5.12
N LEU A 40 8.11 -4.03 -6.06
CA LEU A 40 7.65 -4.86 -7.16
C LEU A 40 7.49 -6.31 -6.69
N PRO A 41 6.38 -6.99 -7.01
CA PRO A 41 6.29 -8.44 -6.78
C PRO A 41 7.33 -9.22 -7.58
N ALA A 42 7.62 -10.43 -7.14
CA ALA A 42 8.49 -11.39 -7.82
C ALA A 42 7.91 -11.78 -9.18
N GLU A 43 8.59 -11.43 -10.27
CA GLU A 43 8.10 -11.63 -11.63
C GLU A 43 7.99 -13.12 -11.99
N GLU A 44 8.84 -13.96 -11.41
CA GLU A 44 8.81 -15.42 -11.59
C GLU A 44 7.57 -16.11 -11.03
N LEU A 45 6.80 -15.41 -10.20
CA LEU A 45 5.52 -15.89 -9.67
C LEU A 45 4.30 -15.31 -10.39
N PHE A 46 4.49 -14.53 -11.46
CA PHE A 46 3.32 -14.09 -12.22
C PHE A 46 2.65 -15.27 -12.93
N PRO A 47 1.34 -15.48 -12.75
CA PRO A 47 0.61 -16.58 -13.36
C PRO A 47 0.30 -16.31 -14.83
N VAL A 48 1.37 -16.17 -15.65
CA VAL A 48 1.27 -15.75 -17.06
C VAL A 48 0.41 -16.71 -17.87
N GLU A 49 0.61 -18.02 -17.71
CA GLU A 49 -0.14 -19.04 -18.44
C GLU A 49 -1.63 -19.04 -18.07
N GLN A 50 -1.94 -18.90 -16.78
CA GLN A 50 -3.32 -18.86 -16.29
C GLN A 50 -4.03 -17.59 -16.75
N ILE A 51 -3.36 -16.44 -16.72
CA ILE A 51 -3.88 -15.18 -17.25
C ILE A 51 -4.13 -15.29 -18.75
N ALA A 52 -3.19 -15.85 -19.52
CA ALA A 52 -3.33 -16.03 -20.96
C ALA A 52 -4.51 -16.95 -21.30
N ALA A 53 -4.64 -18.09 -20.59
CA ALA A 53 -5.75 -19.03 -20.78
C ALA A 53 -7.10 -18.41 -20.40
N ALA A 54 -7.17 -17.66 -19.30
CA ALA A 54 -8.38 -16.93 -18.91
C ALA A 54 -8.77 -15.89 -19.97
N ALA A 55 -7.80 -15.07 -20.40
CA ALA A 55 -8.04 -14.06 -21.44
C ALA A 55 -8.56 -14.69 -22.75
N GLN A 56 -7.99 -15.81 -23.17
CA GLN A 56 -8.44 -16.55 -24.37
C GLN A 56 -9.89 -17.02 -24.21
N ARG A 57 -10.23 -17.69 -23.11
CA ARG A 57 -11.59 -18.16 -22.84
C ARG A 57 -12.61 -17.02 -22.82
N ILE A 58 -12.28 -15.93 -22.14
CA ILE A 58 -13.14 -14.74 -22.06
C ILE A 58 -13.39 -14.16 -23.45
N LEU A 59 -12.35 -13.97 -24.25
CA LEU A 59 -12.49 -13.39 -25.59
C LEU A 59 -13.27 -14.31 -26.55
N GLN A 60 -13.11 -15.62 -26.42
CA GLN A 60 -13.86 -16.59 -27.24
C GLN A 60 -15.33 -16.64 -26.85
N ASN A 61 -15.67 -16.62 -25.58
CA ASN A 61 -17.04 -16.86 -25.11
C ASN A 61 -17.83 -15.55 -24.86
N ASN A 62 -17.15 -14.47 -24.42
CA ASN A 62 -17.75 -13.20 -24.00
C ASN A 62 -17.01 -11.98 -24.60
N GLY A 63 -16.35 -12.15 -25.75
CA GLY A 63 -15.51 -11.12 -26.35
C GLY A 63 -16.19 -9.75 -26.50
N PRO A 64 -17.42 -9.67 -27.08
CA PRO A 64 -18.11 -8.39 -27.18
C PRO A 64 -18.33 -7.69 -25.85
N GLN A 65 -18.69 -8.41 -24.77
CA GLN A 65 -18.87 -7.84 -23.44
C GLN A 65 -17.53 -7.38 -22.83
N ALA A 66 -16.48 -8.19 -22.99
CA ALA A 66 -15.15 -7.90 -22.43
C ALA A 66 -14.51 -6.65 -23.05
N LEU A 67 -14.86 -6.32 -24.30
CA LEU A 67 -14.31 -5.21 -25.08
C LEU A 67 -15.22 -3.98 -25.13
N GLN A 68 -16.45 -4.06 -24.59
CA GLN A 68 -17.38 -2.93 -24.51
C GLN A 68 -17.18 -2.12 -23.23
N TYR A 69 -17.71 -0.90 -23.22
CA TYR A 69 -17.86 -0.13 -22.00
C TYR A 69 -18.65 -0.89 -20.94
N GLY A 70 -18.21 -0.79 -19.69
CA GLY A 70 -18.84 -1.44 -18.53
C GLY A 70 -19.36 -0.45 -17.50
N PRO A 71 -20.02 -0.95 -16.44
CA PRO A 71 -20.46 -0.14 -15.32
C PRO A 71 -19.25 0.49 -14.58
N THR A 72 -19.41 1.72 -14.13
CA THR A 72 -18.36 2.43 -13.35
C THR A 72 -18.06 1.69 -12.05
N GLU A 73 -19.07 1.12 -11.41
CA GLU A 73 -18.95 0.36 -10.17
C GLU A 73 -18.08 -0.89 -10.33
N GLY A 74 -17.99 -1.41 -11.54
CA GLY A 74 -17.23 -2.59 -11.90
C GLY A 74 -18.06 -3.76 -12.40
N TYR A 75 -17.36 -4.79 -12.88
CA TYR A 75 -17.94 -6.03 -13.40
C TYR A 75 -18.75 -6.75 -12.32
N MET A 76 -20.05 -6.93 -12.56
CA MET A 76 -21.01 -7.41 -11.55
C MET A 76 -20.61 -8.75 -10.92
N PRO A 77 -20.22 -9.79 -11.69
CA PRO A 77 -19.81 -11.07 -11.07
C PRO A 77 -18.61 -10.95 -10.14
N LEU A 78 -17.65 -10.06 -10.44
CA LEU A 78 -16.52 -9.82 -9.54
C LEU A 78 -16.99 -9.15 -8.23
N ARG A 79 -17.90 -8.18 -8.30
CA ARG A 79 -18.44 -7.51 -7.11
C ARG A 79 -19.26 -8.47 -6.25
N GLU A 80 -20.07 -9.34 -6.85
CA GLU A 80 -20.84 -10.37 -6.15
C GLU A 80 -19.94 -11.41 -5.48
N LEU A 81 -18.85 -11.79 -6.13
CA LEU A 81 -17.88 -12.71 -5.55
C LEU A 81 -17.17 -12.08 -4.32
N LEU A 82 -16.76 -10.81 -4.43
CA LEU A 82 -16.16 -10.08 -3.30
C LEU A 82 -17.15 -9.88 -2.16
N GLU A 83 -18.42 -9.53 -2.45
CA GLU A 83 -19.50 -9.45 -1.47
C GLU A 83 -19.65 -10.79 -0.72
N HIS A 84 -19.70 -11.90 -1.45
CA HIS A 84 -19.81 -13.23 -0.87
C HIS A 84 -18.63 -13.56 0.05
N GLN A 85 -17.40 -13.33 -0.40
CA GLN A 85 -16.19 -13.61 0.38
C GLN A 85 -16.13 -12.76 1.66
N LEU A 86 -16.47 -11.47 1.60
CA LEU A 86 -16.52 -10.58 2.75
C LEU A 86 -17.58 -11.03 3.74
N ASN A 87 -18.77 -11.38 3.27
CA ASN A 87 -19.85 -11.87 4.14
C ASN A 87 -19.50 -13.21 4.79
N GLN A 88 -18.81 -14.10 4.11
CA GLN A 88 -18.25 -15.35 4.71
C GLN A 88 -17.21 -15.05 5.78
N ALA A 89 -16.44 -14.00 5.64
CA ALA A 89 -15.47 -13.53 6.64
C ALA A 89 -16.14 -12.76 7.82
N GLY A 90 -17.48 -12.69 7.88
CA GLY A 90 -18.23 -12.07 8.96
C GLY A 90 -18.43 -10.57 8.81
N VAL A 91 -18.11 -10.01 7.64
CA VAL A 91 -18.32 -8.59 7.33
C VAL A 91 -19.65 -8.44 6.61
N ASN A 92 -20.59 -7.66 7.17
CA ASN A 92 -21.91 -7.47 6.56
C ASN A 92 -21.87 -6.36 5.49
N VAL A 93 -21.75 -6.73 4.23
CA VAL A 93 -21.73 -5.81 3.08
C VAL A 93 -22.69 -6.26 1.98
N SER A 94 -23.13 -5.31 1.19
CA SER A 94 -23.77 -5.54 -0.11
C SER A 94 -22.85 -5.07 -1.25
N ARG A 95 -23.17 -5.42 -2.48
CA ARG A 95 -22.46 -4.92 -3.65
C ARG A 95 -22.43 -3.39 -3.75
N ASP A 96 -23.39 -2.69 -3.14
CA ASP A 96 -23.43 -1.21 -3.11
C ASP A 96 -22.34 -0.61 -2.19
N ASN A 97 -21.72 -1.44 -1.36
CA ASN A 97 -20.57 -1.09 -0.56
C ASN A 97 -19.23 -1.28 -1.32
N ILE A 98 -19.23 -1.86 -2.55
CA ILE A 98 -18.02 -2.28 -3.26
C ILE A 98 -17.87 -1.52 -4.57
N LEU A 99 -16.67 -0.98 -4.81
CA LEU A 99 -16.27 -0.31 -6.05
C LEU A 99 -14.96 -0.93 -6.58
N ILE A 100 -14.98 -1.37 -7.85
CA ILE A 100 -13.74 -1.80 -8.53
C ILE A 100 -13.00 -0.59 -9.07
N ILE A 101 -11.69 -0.55 -8.87
CA ILE A 101 -10.82 0.57 -9.19
C ILE A 101 -9.57 0.10 -9.97
N SER A 102 -8.95 1.03 -10.69
CA SER A 102 -7.76 0.76 -11.53
C SER A 102 -6.45 0.79 -10.69
N GLY A 103 -6.45 0.02 -9.59
CA GLY A 103 -5.40 -0.03 -8.58
C GLY A 103 -5.67 0.91 -7.40
N SER A 104 -5.14 0.58 -6.21
CA SER A 104 -5.34 1.36 -4.97
C SER A 104 -4.92 2.83 -5.11
N GLN A 105 -3.96 3.13 -5.98
CA GLN A 105 -3.55 4.51 -6.29
C GLN A 105 -4.72 5.36 -6.81
N GLN A 106 -5.59 4.81 -7.67
CA GLN A 106 -6.80 5.49 -8.09
C GLN A 106 -7.78 5.66 -6.94
N GLY A 107 -7.91 4.64 -6.07
CA GLY A 107 -8.77 4.73 -4.89
C GLY A 107 -8.37 5.88 -3.97
N LEU A 108 -7.08 6.04 -3.70
CA LEU A 108 -6.55 7.16 -2.92
C LEU A 108 -6.83 8.51 -3.59
N ASP A 109 -6.65 8.63 -4.92
CA ASP A 109 -6.94 9.88 -5.65
C ASP A 109 -8.43 10.23 -5.60
N LEU A 110 -9.31 9.24 -5.79
CA LEU A 110 -10.75 9.43 -5.70
C LEU A 110 -11.18 9.85 -4.28
N LEU A 111 -10.58 9.26 -3.23
CA LEU A 111 -10.83 9.67 -1.84
C LEU A 111 -10.33 11.08 -1.58
N GLY A 112 -9.12 11.43 -2.05
CA GLY A 112 -8.63 12.81 -1.99
C GLY A 112 -9.60 13.79 -2.65
N LYS A 113 -10.10 13.44 -3.83
CA LYS A 113 -11.04 14.28 -4.61
C LYS A 113 -12.37 14.52 -3.90
N ILE A 114 -12.92 13.54 -3.20
CA ILE A 114 -14.24 13.68 -2.54
C ILE A 114 -14.15 14.17 -1.09
N LEU A 115 -12.99 14.06 -0.44
CA LEU A 115 -12.86 14.38 0.98
C LEU A 115 -12.08 15.68 1.23
N LEU A 116 -11.07 16.02 0.40
CA LEU A 116 -10.07 17.02 0.76
C LEU A 116 -10.30 18.36 0.06
N ASN A 117 -10.31 19.43 0.84
CA ASN A 117 -10.13 20.80 0.39
C ASN A 117 -8.73 21.31 0.78
N PRO A 118 -8.22 22.36 0.12
CA PRO A 118 -6.99 23.00 0.56
C PRO A 118 -7.04 23.43 2.04
N GLY A 119 -6.02 23.03 2.81
CA GLY A 119 -5.90 23.30 4.23
C GLY A 119 -6.58 22.30 5.17
N ASP A 120 -7.35 21.35 4.65
CA ASP A 120 -7.90 20.25 5.47
C ASP A 120 -6.76 19.39 6.05
N SER A 121 -6.86 19.00 7.33
CA SER A 121 -5.84 18.16 7.96
C SER A 121 -6.11 16.67 7.72
N VAL A 122 -5.04 15.93 7.42
CA VAL A 122 -5.03 14.47 7.24
C VAL A 122 -4.04 13.87 8.21
N LEU A 123 -4.50 12.96 9.08
CA LEU A 123 -3.62 12.20 9.95
C LEU A 123 -2.95 11.09 9.15
N VAL A 124 -1.64 10.95 9.30
CA VAL A 124 -0.84 9.92 8.64
C VAL A 124 0.17 9.35 9.63
N GLU A 125 0.57 8.11 9.44
CA GLU A 125 1.67 7.50 10.18
C GLU A 125 3.00 8.22 9.90
N SER A 126 3.96 8.10 10.78
CA SER A 126 5.33 8.54 10.57
C SER A 126 6.32 7.43 10.96
N PRO A 127 6.91 6.73 9.97
CA PRO A 127 6.78 6.92 8.51
C PRO A 127 5.46 6.40 7.91
N THR A 128 5.12 6.85 6.68
CA THR A 128 3.93 6.40 5.94
C THR A 128 4.22 6.14 4.46
N TYR A 129 3.25 5.58 3.73
CA TYR A 129 3.40 5.29 2.31
C TYR A 129 3.53 6.57 1.48
N MET A 130 4.70 6.73 0.84
CA MET A 130 4.99 7.92 0.01
C MET A 130 3.99 8.12 -1.14
N GLY A 131 3.41 7.03 -1.67
CA GLY A 131 2.42 7.12 -2.75
C GLY A 131 1.11 7.76 -2.31
N ALA A 132 0.69 7.57 -1.06
CA ALA A 132 -0.47 8.27 -0.50
C ALA A 132 -0.18 9.77 -0.32
N LEU A 133 0.99 10.11 0.24
CA LEU A 133 1.42 11.51 0.35
C LEU A 133 1.44 12.19 -1.02
N GLN A 134 1.98 11.51 -2.03
CA GLN A 134 2.05 12.03 -3.41
C GLN A 134 0.67 12.28 -4.00
N VAL A 135 -0.28 11.36 -3.77
CA VAL A 135 -1.65 11.47 -4.32
C VAL A 135 -2.46 12.57 -3.63
N PHE A 136 -2.28 12.75 -2.32
CA PHE A 136 -3.04 13.75 -1.58
C PHE A 136 -2.48 15.17 -1.75
N ARG A 137 -1.18 15.37 -1.99
CA ARG A 137 -0.56 16.69 -2.15
C ARG A 137 -1.27 17.65 -3.14
N PRO A 138 -1.76 17.21 -4.31
CA PRO A 138 -2.50 18.09 -5.22
C PRO A 138 -3.80 18.66 -4.64
N TYR A 139 -4.34 18.06 -3.59
CA TYR A 139 -5.51 18.57 -2.86
C TYR A 139 -5.12 19.53 -1.73
N GLU A 140 -3.83 19.83 -1.57
CA GLU A 140 -3.25 20.80 -0.64
C GLU A 140 -3.63 20.55 0.84
N PRO A 141 -3.62 19.29 1.35
CA PRO A 141 -3.90 19.05 2.76
C PRO A 141 -2.73 19.44 3.66
N VAL A 142 -3.02 19.63 4.94
CA VAL A 142 -2.03 19.70 6.00
C VAL A 142 -1.85 18.30 6.59
N PHE A 143 -0.71 17.67 6.35
CA PHE A 143 -0.41 16.38 6.97
C PHE A 143 -0.06 16.55 8.45
N VAL A 144 -0.71 15.76 9.30
CA VAL A 144 -0.39 15.66 10.72
C VAL A 144 0.20 14.27 10.94
N ALA A 145 1.52 14.24 11.14
CA ALA A 145 2.28 13.01 11.31
C ALA A 145 2.09 12.47 12.74
N MET A 146 1.60 11.25 12.85
CA MET A 146 1.40 10.54 14.11
C MET A 146 2.57 9.58 14.34
N ARG A 147 3.09 9.56 15.56
CA ARG A 147 4.18 8.65 15.93
C ARG A 147 3.73 7.19 15.79
N SER A 148 4.62 6.35 15.27
CA SER A 148 4.45 4.90 15.18
C SER A 148 5.62 4.19 15.86
N ASP A 149 5.35 3.05 16.46
CA ASP A 149 6.32 2.15 17.10
C ASP A 149 6.26 0.75 16.47
N GLU A 150 6.86 -0.25 17.10
CA GLU A 150 6.83 -1.64 16.65
C GLU A 150 5.44 -2.29 16.69
N TRP A 151 4.45 -1.64 17.29
CA TRP A 151 3.06 -2.09 17.43
C TRP A 151 2.09 -1.31 16.53
N GLY A 152 2.59 -0.38 15.74
CA GLY A 152 1.82 0.49 14.88
C GLY A 152 1.70 1.93 15.39
N ILE A 153 0.66 2.64 14.95
CA ILE A 153 0.41 4.02 15.40
C ILE A 153 0.20 4.08 16.91
N VAL A 154 0.82 5.06 17.57
CA VAL A 154 0.70 5.25 19.03
C VAL A 154 -0.65 5.89 19.34
N THR A 155 -1.64 5.06 19.65
CA THR A 155 -3.04 5.49 19.80
C THR A 155 -3.28 6.40 21.00
N GLU A 156 -2.43 6.32 22.04
CA GLU A 156 -2.46 7.18 23.22
C GLU A 156 -2.17 8.65 22.88
N GLU A 157 -1.51 8.91 21.74
CA GLU A 157 -1.17 10.25 21.28
C GLU A 157 -2.16 10.82 20.24
N LEU A 158 -3.17 10.02 19.84
CA LEU A 158 -4.12 10.43 18.80
C LEU A 158 -5.15 11.44 19.27
N GLU A 159 -5.59 11.37 20.51
CA GLU A 159 -6.74 12.13 20.99
C GLU A 159 -6.60 13.64 20.78
N PRO A 160 -5.47 14.29 21.08
CA PRO A 160 -5.29 15.72 20.82
C PRO A 160 -5.36 16.10 19.33
N ALA A 161 -4.97 15.17 18.44
CA ALA A 161 -5.06 15.38 17.00
C ALA A 161 -6.50 15.21 16.50
N LEU A 162 -7.23 14.21 17.01
CA LEU A 162 -8.64 13.96 16.68
C LEU A 162 -9.58 15.08 17.15
N GLN A 163 -9.28 15.73 18.29
CA GLN A 163 -10.01 16.92 18.79
C GLN A 163 -9.97 18.09 17.83
N ARG A 164 -9.00 18.14 16.92
CA ARG A 164 -8.89 19.17 15.88
C ARG A 164 -9.74 18.86 14.64
N HIS A 165 -10.56 17.80 14.69
CA HIS A 165 -11.45 17.35 13.63
C HIS A 165 -10.74 17.21 12.26
N PRO A 166 -9.69 16.37 12.16
CA PRO A 166 -9.06 16.09 10.87
C PRO A 166 -10.06 15.45 9.91
N LYS A 167 -9.82 15.63 8.63
CA LYS A 167 -10.73 15.14 7.57
C LYS A 167 -10.78 13.63 7.49
N CYS A 168 -9.63 12.98 7.69
CA CYS A 168 -9.49 11.52 7.75
C CYS A 168 -8.15 11.13 8.39
N LEU A 169 -8.06 9.85 8.73
CA LEU A 169 -6.81 9.17 9.06
C LEU A 169 -6.50 8.15 7.97
N TYR A 170 -5.28 8.18 7.41
CA TYR A 170 -4.77 7.18 6.49
C TYR A 170 -3.82 6.23 7.22
N ALA A 171 -4.09 4.93 7.16
CA ALA A 171 -3.34 3.89 7.84
C ALA A 171 -3.10 2.64 6.98
N LEU A 172 -1.91 2.01 7.17
CA LEU A 172 -1.59 0.68 6.67
C LEU A 172 -1.36 -0.26 7.86
N PRO A 173 -2.40 -0.86 8.43
CA PRO A 173 -2.25 -1.60 9.68
C PRO A 173 -1.61 -2.98 9.54
N THR A 174 -1.37 -3.47 8.31
CA THR A 174 -0.82 -4.81 8.06
C THR A 174 0.39 -4.73 7.14
N PHE A 175 1.57 -5.14 7.64
CA PHE A 175 2.86 -5.13 6.92
C PHE A 175 3.12 -3.78 6.26
N GLN A 176 3.01 -2.73 7.05
CA GLN A 176 3.05 -1.33 6.67
C GLN A 176 4.20 -1.01 5.69
N ASN A 177 3.92 -0.21 4.70
CA ASN A 177 4.93 0.37 3.82
C ASN A 177 5.29 1.78 4.32
N PRO A 178 6.51 2.02 4.86
CA PRO A 178 7.74 1.25 4.61
C PRO A 178 8.17 0.29 5.72
N SER A 179 7.57 0.31 6.90
CA SER A 179 8.15 -0.27 8.11
C SER A 179 8.06 -1.80 8.20
N GLY A 180 7.13 -2.43 7.47
CA GLY A 180 6.81 -3.84 7.63
C GLY A 180 6.06 -4.17 8.93
N VAL A 181 5.75 -3.19 9.76
CA VAL A 181 5.05 -3.34 11.04
C VAL A 181 3.61 -3.76 10.80
N THR A 182 3.08 -4.57 11.71
CA THR A 182 1.65 -4.92 11.79
C THR A 182 1.08 -4.43 13.10
N TYR A 183 -0.01 -3.67 13.06
CA TYR A 183 -0.70 -3.21 14.27
C TYR A 183 -1.21 -4.39 15.07
N THR A 184 -1.03 -4.35 16.39
CA THR A 184 -1.65 -5.32 17.30
C THR A 184 -3.17 -5.21 17.29
N LEU A 185 -3.85 -6.24 17.77
CA LEU A 185 -5.30 -6.22 17.86
C LEU A 185 -5.79 -5.09 18.77
N GLU A 186 -5.11 -4.86 19.90
CA GLU A 186 -5.42 -3.79 20.85
C GLU A 186 -5.30 -2.41 20.19
N ARG A 187 -4.22 -2.16 19.40
CA ARG A 187 -4.04 -0.90 18.67
C ARG A 187 -5.15 -0.69 17.63
N ARG A 188 -5.56 -1.75 16.92
CA ARG A 188 -6.66 -1.68 15.95
C ARG A 188 -7.98 -1.33 16.64
N GLN A 189 -8.30 -1.99 17.75
CA GLN A 189 -9.53 -1.75 18.51
C GLN A 189 -9.57 -0.33 19.08
N HIS A 190 -8.49 0.11 19.73
CA HIS A 190 -8.39 1.44 20.30
C HIS A 190 -8.44 2.54 19.22
N LEU A 191 -7.82 2.31 18.06
CA LEU A 191 -7.90 3.24 16.93
C LEU A 191 -9.34 3.43 16.45
N ILE A 192 -10.11 2.33 16.28
CA ILE A 192 -11.51 2.39 15.89
C ILE A 192 -12.33 3.15 16.96
N GLU A 193 -12.15 2.83 18.25
CA GLU A 193 -12.88 3.49 19.34
C GLU A 193 -12.66 4.99 19.38
N LEU A 194 -11.41 5.42 19.21
CA LEU A 194 -11.08 6.83 19.18
C LEU A 194 -11.68 7.53 17.95
N THR A 195 -11.51 6.95 16.76
CA THR A 195 -11.98 7.58 15.52
C THR A 195 -13.51 7.61 15.45
N GLU A 196 -14.22 6.59 15.95
CA GLU A 196 -15.69 6.60 16.12
C GLU A 196 -16.11 7.73 17.05
N ARG A 197 -15.47 7.86 18.23
CA ARG A 197 -15.79 8.90 19.23
C ARG A 197 -15.70 10.31 18.68
N TYR A 198 -14.68 10.56 17.82
CA TYR A 198 -14.44 11.89 17.25
C TYR A 198 -15.04 12.07 15.85
N GLY A 199 -15.71 11.05 15.30
CA GLY A 199 -16.33 11.11 13.97
C GLY A 199 -15.32 11.30 12.83
N VAL A 200 -14.12 10.73 12.95
CA VAL A 200 -13.04 10.84 11.95
C VAL A 200 -12.99 9.56 11.11
N PRO A 201 -13.20 9.63 9.78
CA PRO A 201 -13.12 8.45 8.93
C PRO A 201 -11.70 7.94 8.78
N ILE A 202 -11.57 6.61 8.61
CA ILE A 202 -10.31 5.93 8.35
C ILE A 202 -10.26 5.49 6.88
N ILE A 203 -9.14 5.77 6.22
CA ILE A 203 -8.75 5.15 4.96
C ILE A 203 -7.76 4.04 5.31
N GLU A 204 -8.23 2.79 5.30
CA GLU A 204 -7.41 1.61 5.51
C GLU A 204 -6.87 1.11 4.17
N ASP A 205 -5.54 1.11 4.00
CA ASP A 205 -4.89 0.57 2.80
C ASP A 205 -4.29 -0.81 3.14
N ASP A 206 -4.82 -1.88 2.56
CA ASP A 206 -4.40 -3.25 2.85
C ASP A 206 -4.03 -4.04 1.59
N PRO A 207 -2.87 -3.75 1.00
CA PRO A 207 -2.39 -4.52 -0.14
C PRO A 207 -1.64 -5.81 0.25
N TYR A 208 -1.35 -6.04 1.53
CA TYR A 208 -0.37 -7.05 1.96
C TYR A 208 -0.92 -8.14 2.88
N SER A 209 -2.11 -8.06 3.43
CA SER A 209 -2.65 -9.05 4.38
C SER A 209 -2.57 -10.50 3.87
N PRO A 210 -2.80 -10.79 2.57
CA PRO A 210 -2.62 -12.14 2.05
C PRO A 210 -1.16 -12.64 2.09
N LEU A 211 -0.18 -11.74 2.25
CA LEU A 211 1.25 -12.06 2.25
C LEU A 211 1.83 -12.30 3.65
N ARG A 212 1.00 -12.78 4.59
CA ARG A 212 1.45 -13.23 5.90
C ARG A 212 2.11 -14.59 5.80
N PHE A 213 3.33 -14.73 6.27
CA PHE A 213 4.05 -15.99 6.30
C PHE A 213 4.38 -16.48 7.72
N GLU A 214 4.17 -15.66 8.75
CA GLU A 214 4.29 -16.02 10.16
C GLU A 214 3.16 -15.44 11.01
N GLY A 215 2.81 -16.12 12.09
CA GLY A 215 1.77 -15.70 13.04
C GLY A 215 0.36 -15.86 12.49
N GLU A 216 -0.63 -15.52 13.32
CA GLU A 216 -2.05 -15.60 12.97
C GLU A 216 -2.53 -14.35 12.23
N PRO A 217 -3.46 -14.50 11.27
CA PRO A 217 -4.10 -13.37 10.62
C PRO A 217 -4.85 -12.49 11.64
N LEU A 218 -4.70 -11.18 11.51
CA LEU A 218 -5.49 -10.21 12.28
C LEU A 218 -6.61 -9.63 11.40
N PRO A 219 -7.81 -9.40 11.97
CA PRO A 219 -8.89 -8.75 11.24
C PRO A 219 -8.51 -7.32 10.86
N SER A 220 -8.94 -6.86 9.68
CA SER A 220 -8.79 -5.48 9.24
C SER A 220 -9.54 -4.52 10.18
N LEU A 221 -9.22 -3.23 10.15
CA LEU A 221 -10.00 -2.20 10.86
C LEU A 221 -11.45 -2.23 10.39
N PHE A 222 -11.66 -2.36 9.08
CA PHE A 222 -12.98 -2.50 8.48
C PHE A 222 -13.78 -3.69 9.05
N ALA A 223 -13.14 -4.87 9.15
CA ALA A 223 -13.78 -6.07 9.69
C ALA A 223 -14.12 -5.92 11.19
N LEU A 224 -13.22 -5.31 11.98
CA LEU A 224 -13.44 -5.06 13.40
C LEU A 224 -14.61 -4.09 13.62
N GLU A 225 -14.66 -3.00 12.86
CA GLU A 225 -15.76 -2.03 12.97
C GLU A 225 -17.09 -2.64 12.53
N SER A 226 -17.11 -3.42 11.43
CA SER A 226 -18.30 -4.15 10.98
C SER A 226 -18.80 -5.13 12.05
N ALA A 227 -17.91 -5.86 12.71
CA ALA A 227 -18.28 -6.76 13.81
C ALA A 227 -18.90 -6.01 15.00
N ARG A 228 -18.39 -4.81 15.33
CA ARG A 228 -18.97 -3.95 16.38
C ARG A 228 -20.38 -3.48 16.03
N GLN A 229 -20.61 -3.05 14.79
CA GLN A 229 -21.94 -2.66 14.30
C GLN A 229 -22.92 -3.83 14.36
N ASN A 230 -22.50 -5.02 13.95
CA ASN A 230 -23.31 -6.24 14.04
C ASN A 230 -23.70 -6.59 15.49
N ALA A 231 -22.79 -6.42 16.44
CA ALA A 231 -23.06 -6.63 17.86
C ALA A 231 -24.02 -5.58 18.46
N GLY A 232 -23.99 -4.34 17.92
CA GLY A 232 -24.90 -3.25 18.29
C GLY A 232 -26.33 -3.37 17.75
N GLY A 233 -26.69 -4.49 17.10
CA GLY A 233 -28.06 -4.76 16.63
C GLY A 233 -28.35 -4.33 15.19
N MET A 234 -27.35 -3.85 14.43
CA MET A 234 -27.51 -3.44 13.02
C MET A 234 -27.22 -4.58 12.02
N ARG A 235 -27.39 -5.85 12.44
CA ARG A 235 -27.11 -7.02 11.58
C ARG A 235 -27.91 -7.08 10.28
N GLU A 236 -29.07 -6.44 10.25
CA GLU A 236 -29.97 -6.46 9.07
C GLU A 236 -29.58 -5.38 8.03
N GLN A 237 -28.68 -4.47 8.36
CA GLN A 237 -28.28 -3.40 7.46
C GLN A 237 -26.83 -3.62 6.97
N PRO A 238 -26.57 -3.41 5.66
CA PRO A 238 -25.21 -3.40 5.14
C PRO A 238 -24.36 -2.33 5.85
N TYR A 239 -23.04 -2.55 5.84
CA TYR A 239 -22.06 -1.70 6.52
C TYR A 239 -22.26 -0.18 6.30
N GLN A 240 -22.28 0.57 7.38
CA GLN A 240 -22.43 2.04 7.42
C GLN A 240 -21.40 2.74 8.34
N GLY A 241 -20.25 2.09 8.59
CA GLY A 241 -19.21 2.63 9.48
C GLY A 241 -18.38 3.75 8.89
N ASN A 242 -17.25 4.02 9.54
CA ASN A 242 -16.33 5.12 9.20
C ASN A 242 -15.08 4.66 8.47
N VAL A 243 -14.87 3.36 8.26
CA VAL A 243 -13.72 2.83 7.58
C VAL A 243 -14.00 2.63 6.09
N VAL A 244 -13.10 3.11 5.23
CA VAL A 244 -13.03 2.74 3.81
C VAL A 244 -11.77 1.93 3.61
N LEU A 245 -11.95 0.64 3.28
CA LEU A 245 -10.85 -0.29 3.01
C LEU A 245 -10.52 -0.30 1.52
N LEU A 246 -9.22 -0.17 1.20
CA LEU A 246 -8.66 -0.42 -0.13
C LEU A 246 -7.91 -1.76 -0.14
N ASN A 247 -8.15 -2.55 -1.16
CA ASN A 247 -7.45 -3.80 -1.39
C ASN A 247 -7.09 -3.98 -2.87
N THR A 248 -6.14 -4.85 -3.22
CA THR A 248 -5.63 -4.96 -4.59
C THR A 248 -5.19 -6.37 -4.95
N PHE A 249 -5.37 -6.74 -6.22
CA PHE A 249 -4.79 -7.96 -6.79
C PHE A 249 -3.33 -7.80 -7.22
N SER A 250 -2.76 -6.60 -7.10
CA SER A 250 -1.38 -6.31 -7.56
C SER A 250 -0.29 -7.12 -6.86
N LYS A 251 -0.56 -7.65 -5.65
CA LYS A 251 0.44 -8.38 -4.87
C LYS A 251 0.22 -9.89 -4.83
N VAL A 252 -0.93 -10.35 -5.30
CA VAL A 252 -1.32 -11.76 -5.31
C VAL A 252 -1.58 -12.34 -6.71
N LEU A 253 -1.78 -11.46 -7.73
CA LEU A 253 -1.86 -11.85 -9.13
C LEU A 253 -0.75 -11.17 -9.94
N ALA A 254 -1.05 -9.99 -10.46
CA ALA A 254 -0.08 -9.22 -11.24
C ALA A 254 -0.41 -7.72 -11.19
N PRO A 255 0.56 -6.83 -10.91
CA PRO A 255 0.33 -5.39 -10.82
C PRO A 255 -0.08 -4.78 -12.17
N GLY A 256 0.32 -5.40 -13.30
CA GLY A 256 -0.01 -4.96 -14.65
C GLY A 256 -1.49 -5.07 -15.00
N LEU A 257 -2.27 -5.91 -14.32
CA LEU A 257 -3.71 -6.01 -14.52
C LEU A 257 -4.47 -4.74 -14.10
N ARG A 258 -3.90 -3.95 -13.19
CA ARG A 258 -4.54 -2.74 -12.69
C ARG A 258 -5.94 -2.96 -12.16
N VAL A 259 -6.17 -4.03 -11.40
CA VAL A 259 -7.44 -4.34 -10.73
C VAL A 259 -7.26 -4.28 -9.22
N ALA A 260 -8.08 -3.47 -8.59
CA ALA A 260 -8.19 -3.32 -7.15
C ALA A 260 -9.65 -3.05 -6.80
N TRP A 261 -9.96 -3.04 -5.53
CA TRP A 261 -11.30 -2.74 -5.06
C TRP A 261 -11.27 -1.99 -3.75
N MET A 262 -12.33 -1.29 -3.48
CA MET A 262 -12.56 -0.63 -2.20
C MET A 262 -13.93 -0.98 -1.68
N VAL A 263 -14.05 -1.01 -0.36
CA VAL A 263 -15.30 -1.25 0.34
C VAL A 263 -15.49 -0.18 1.43
N GLY A 264 -16.70 0.31 1.55
CA GLY A 264 -17.03 1.36 2.50
C GLY A 264 -18.55 1.64 2.54
N PRO A 265 -19.00 2.64 3.31
CA PRO A 265 -20.39 3.00 3.36
C PRO A 265 -20.98 3.30 1.97
N ALA A 266 -22.16 2.75 1.66
CA ALA A 266 -22.77 2.93 0.34
C ALA A 266 -22.94 4.41 -0.08
N PRO A 267 -23.24 5.39 0.80
CA PRO A 267 -23.24 6.80 0.43
C PRO A 267 -21.87 7.32 -0.05
N VAL A 268 -20.78 6.85 0.57
CA VAL A 268 -19.39 7.20 0.17
C VAL A 268 -19.07 6.57 -1.18
N ILE A 269 -19.36 5.27 -1.35
CA ILE A 269 -19.16 4.56 -2.61
C ILE A 269 -19.88 5.25 -3.76
N ARG A 270 -21.14 5.68 -3.59
CA ARG A 270 -21.86 6.45 -4.63
C ARG A 270 -21.15 7.73 -5.04
N LYS A 271 -20.53 8.45 -4.10
CA LYS A 271 -19.75 9.66 -4.44
C LYS A 271 -18.44 9.31 -5.16
N LEU A 272 -17.78 8.22 -4.76
CA LEU A 272 -16.59 7.72 -5.45
C LEU A 272 -16.90 7.26 -6.88
N VAL A 273 -18.06 6.63 -7.12
CA VAL A 273 -18.55 6.28 -8.47
C VAL A 273 -18.66 7.53 -9.34
N LEU A 274 -19.29 8.61 -8.85
CA LEU A 274 -19.40 9.86 -9.59
C LEU A 274 -18.02 10.48 -9.89
N ALA A 275 -17.11 10.45 -8.92
CA ALA A 275 -15.74 10.94 -9.11
C ALA A 275 -14.95 10.11 -10.13
N LYS A 276 -15.15 8.77 -10.13
CA LYS A 276 -14.53 7.82 -11.06
C LYS A 276 -15.06 7.98 -12.49
N GLN A 277 -16.34 8.26 -12.68
CA GLN A 277 -16.91 8.56 -14.00
C GLN A 277 -16.15 9.69 -14.70
N GLY A 278 -15.77 10.73 -13.96
CA GLY A 278 -14.99 11.83 -14.49
C GLY A 278 -13.48 11.55 -14.60
N ALA A 279 -12.98 10.42 -14.10
CA ALA A 279 -11.57 10.07 -14.14
C ALA A 279 -11.22 9.09 -15.26
N ASP A 280 -11.88 7.93 -15.30
CA ASP A 280 -11.58 6.85 -16.26
C ASP A 280 -12.84 6.11 -16.75
N LEU A 281 -14.02 6.59 -16.41
CA LEU A 281 -15.31 6.01 -16.67
C LEU A 281 -15.52 4.66 -15.95
N HIS A 282 -14.66 3.66 -16.21
CA HIS A 282 -14.64 2.37 -15.54
C HIS A 282 -13.26 1.71 -15.65
N THR A 283 -12.97 0.78 -14.75
CA THR A 283 -11.80 -0.10 -14.86
C THR A 283 -11.95 -1.06 -16.03
N ALA A 284 -10.87 -1.38 -16.74
CA ALA A 284 -10.90 -2.25 -17.93
C ALA A 284 -11.65 -3.56 -17.67
N THR A 285 -12.74 -3.78 -18.42
CA THR A 285 -13.67 -4.93 -18.23
C THR A 285 -12.94 -6.25 -18.39
N LEU A 286 -12.13 -6.41 -19.43
CA LEU A 286 -11.36 -7.65 -19.67
C LEU A 286 -10.48 -8.02 -18.46
N ASN A 287 -9.78 -7.04 -17.86
CA ASN A 287 -8.92 -7.30 -16.71
C ASN A 287 -9.71 -7.70 -15.46
N GLN A 288 -10.91 -7.12 -15.27
CA GLN A 288 -11.82 -7.53 -14.21
C GLN A 288 -12.35 -8.96 -14.41
N MET A 289 -12.68 -9.33 -15.65
CA MET A 289 -13.13 -10.68 -15.99
C MET A 289 -12.02 -11.71 -15.77
N ILE A 290 -10.75 -11.39 -16.11
CA ILE A 290 -9.59 -12.24 -15.81
C ILE A 290 -9.43 -12.42 -14.30
N ALA A 291 -9.48 -11.34 -13.53
CA ALA A 291 -9.39 -11.40 -12.09
C ALA A 291 -10.52 -12.23 -11.46
N TYR A 292 -11.75 -12.05 -11.95
CA TYR A 292 -12.91 -12.84 -11.54
C TYR A 292 -12.72 -14.35 -11.81
N GLU A 293 -12.28 -14.71 -13.02
CA GLU A 293 -12.10 -16.12 -13.39
C GLU A 293 -11.05 -16.80 -12.52
N LEU A 294 -9.91 -16.14 -12.29
CA LEU A 294 -8.86 -16.69 -11.42
C LEU A 294 -9.28 -16.76 -9.94
N LEU A 295 -10.04 -15.78 -9.48
CA LEU A 295 -10.55 -15.77 -8.10
C LEU A 295 -11.64 -16.84 -7.89
N SER A 296 -12.57 -16.98 -8.84
CA SER A 296 -13.69 -17.93 -8.74
C SER A 296 -13.28 -19.39 -8.95
N SER A 297 -12.14 -19.63 -9.60
CA SER A 297 -11.61 -20.98 -9.83
C SER A 297 -10.86 -21.58 -8.64
N GLY A 298 -10.64 -20.82 -7.55
CA GLY A 298 -9.81 -21.26 -6.42
C GLY A 298 -8.31 -21.14 -6.67
N PHE A 299 -7.89 -20.51 -7.77
CA PHE A 299 -6.47 -20.39 -8.11
C PHE A 299 -5.65 -19.66 -7.03
N LEU A 300 -6.22 -18.63 -6.40
CA LEU A 300 -5.48 -17.86 -5.39
C LEU A 300 -5.18 -18.67 -4.12
N GLU A 301 -6.02 -19.61 -3.75
CA GLU A 301 -5.84 -20.50 -2.61
C GLU A 301 -4.58 -21.38 -2.76
N GLU A 302 -4.24 -21.75 -4.00
CA GLU A 302 -3.03 -22.50 -4.31
C GLU A 302 -1.81 -21.60 -4.56
N HIS A 303 -2.02 -20.42 -5.13
CA HIS A 303 -0.96 -19.52 -5.55
C HIS A 303 -0.35 -18.70 -4.41
N ILE A 304 -1.18 -18.17 -3.51
CA ILE A 304 -0.72 -17.36 -2.36
C ILE A 304 0.28 -18.10 -1.46
N PRO A 305 0.13 -19.39 -1.14
CA PRO A 305 1.14 -20.15 -0.40
C PRO A 305 2.52 -20.18 -1.06
N LEU A 306 2.59 -20.22 -2.38
CA LEU A 306 3.87 -20.18 -3.12
C LEU A 306 4.54 -18.80 -2.96
N ILE A 307 3.76 -17.72 -3.07
CA ILE A 307 4.25 -16.36 -2.85
C ILE A 307 4.77 -16.19 -1.41
N ARG A 308 4.02 -16.66 -0.42
CA ARG A 308 4.39 -16.61 1.00
C ARG A 308 5.71 -17.32 1.27
N LYS A 309 5.87 -18.53 0.71
CA LYS A 309 7.10 -19.33 0.86
C LYS A 309 8.32 -18.60 0.32
N LEU A 310 8.22 -18.06 -0.91
CA LEU A 310 9.32 -17.33 -1.54
C LEU A 310 9.71 -16.08 -0.75
N TYR A 311 8.73 -15.30 -0.30
CA TYR A 311 9.01 -14.06 0.43
C TYR A 311 9.51 -14.32 1.85
N CYS A 312 9.06 -15.39 2.52
CA CYS A 312 9.61 -15.85 3.80
C CYS A 312 11.10 -16.16 3.67
N GLU A 313 11.48 -16.98 2.68
CA GLU A 313 12.88 -17.31 2.40
C GLU A 313 13.73 -16.05 2.15
N ARG A 314 13.28 -15.14 1.30
CA ARG A 314 14.00 -13.91 0.98
C ARG A 314 14.14 -12.97 2.17
N ARG A 315 13.06 -12.84 2.99
CA ARG A 315 13.11 -12.09 4.24
C ARG A 315 14.16 -12.65 5.19
N ASP A 316 14.21 -13.98 5.36
CA ASP A 316 15.13 -14.64 6.28
C ASP A 316 16.58 -14.46 5.83
N VAL A 317 16.87 -14.59 4.54
CA VAL A 317 18.20 -14.29 3.98
C VAL A 317 18.58 -12.83 4.22
N MET A 318 17.67 -11.87 4.03
CA MET A 318 17.94 -10.46 4.28
C MET A 318 18.21 -10.18 5.77
N LEU A 319 17.44 -10.76 6.68
CA LEU A 319 17.66 -10.63 8.12
C LEU A 319 19.01 -11.23 8.56
N ALA A 320 19.39 -12.39 8.02
CA ALA A 320 20.69 -13.01 8.28
C ALA A 320 21.85 -12.15 7.75
N ALA A 321 21.73 -11.63 6.52
CA ALA A 321 22.74 -10.75 5.92
C ALA A 321 22.89 -9.44 6.69
N LEU A 322 21.79 -8.80 7.11
CA LEU A 322 21.83 -7.60 7.96
C LEU A 322 22.58 -7.87 9.27
N SER A 323 22.30 -9.00 9.92
CA SER A 323 22.99 -9.38 11.16
C SER A 323 24.47 -9.66 10.95
N ALA A 324 24.88 -10.15 9.80
CA ALA A 324 26.29 -10.47 9.47
C ALA A 324 27.11 -9.23 9.06
N TYR A 325 26.49 -8.32 8.30
CA TYR A 325 27.26 -7.28 7.60
C TYR A 325 27.01 -5.86 8.11
N PHE A 326 25.86 -5.57 8.74
CA PHE A 326 25.58 -4.22 9.25
C PHE A 326 26.25 -3.98 10.60
N PRO A 327 26.50 -2.72 10.97
CA PRO A 327 27.05 -2.38 12.28
C PRO A 327 26.07 -2.73 13.41
N GLU A 328 26.56 -3.12 14.58
CA GLU A 328 25.76 -3.49 15.77
C GLU A 328 24.82 -2.38 16.25
N THR A 329 25.15 -1.14 15.92
CA THR A 329 24.34 0.04 16.27
C THR A 329 23.13 0.24 15.35
N ALA A 330 23.09 -0.42 14.18
CA ALA A 330 21.91 -0.40 13.31
C ALA A 330 20.77 -1.22 13.91
N ARG A 331 19.54 -0.82 13.61
CA ARG A 331 18.31 -1.52 14.00
C ARG A 331 17.45 -1.73 12.78
N TRP A 332 16.67 -2.81 12.77
CA TRP A 332 15.72 -3.09 11.69
C TRP A 332 14.50 -3.83 12.18
N THR A 333 13.40 -3.67 11.45
CA THR A 333 12.16 -4.40 11.71
C THR A 333 12.28 -5.87 11.28
N ARG A 334 11.46 -6.73 11.88
CA ARG A 334 11.37 -8.17 11.56
C ARG A 334 9.93 -8.50 11.14
N PRO A 335 9.54 -8.21 9.90
CA PRO A 335 8.16 -8.36 9.46
C PRO A 335 7.75 -9.83 9.35
N GLN A 336 6.51 -10.11 9.74
CA GLN A 336 5.88 -11.44 9.61
C GLN A 336 5.19 -11.63 8.26
N GLY A 337 5.36 -10.69 7.34
CA GLY A 337 4.73 -10.68 6.02
C GLY A 337 5.14 -9.47 5.20
N GLY A 338 4.46 -9.24 4.09
CA GLY A 338 4.70 -8.09 3.23
C GLY A 338 5.97 -8.22 2.37
N LEU A 339 6.58 -7.08 2.06
CA LEU A 339 7.66 -6.96 1.07
C LEU A 339 8.89 -6.20 1.58
N PHE A 340 8.85 -5.61 2.79
CA PHE A 340 9.79 -4.57 3.20
C PHE A 340 10.37 -4.79 4.59
N LEU A 341 11.63 -4.36 4.74
CA LEU A 341 12.27 -4.09 6.02
C LEU A 341 12.55 -2.59 6.13
N TRP A 342 12.47 -2.09 7.36
CA TRP A 342 12.85 -0.73 7.72
C TRP A 342 14.10 -0.75 8.58
N VAL A 343 15.13 -0.04 8.12
CA VAL A 343 16.41 0.04 8.81
C VAL A 343 16.56 1.43 9.39
N THR A 344 16.99 1.50 10.65
CA THR A 344 17.39 2.74 11.35
C THR A 344 18.88 2.65 11.65
N LEU A 345 19.63 3.60 11.15
CA LEU A 345 21.06 3.77 11.38
C LEU A 345 21.30 4.74 12.55
N PRO A 346 22.51 4.79 13.11
CA PRO A 346 22.86 5.78 14.13
C PRO A 346 22.59 7.22 13.68
N GLU A 347 22.37 8.09 14.64
CA GLU A 347 22.27 9.52 14.41
C GLU A 347 23.52 10.05 13.71
N GLY A 348 23.35 11.00 12.80
CA GLY A 348 24.44 11.57 11.99
C GLY A 348 24.68 10.87 10.64
N VAL A 349 24.12 9.68 10.41
CA VAL A 349 24.14 9.04 9.08
C VAL A 349 23.02 9.62 8.22
N ASP A 350 23.34 10.13 7.02
CA ASP A 350 22.35 10.58 6.04
C ASP A 350 22.21 9.54 4.93
N THR A 351 21.06 8.86 4.91
CA THR A 351 20.76 7.81 3.92
C THR A 351 20.56 8.36 2.50
N THR A 352 20.32 9.68 2.34
CA THR A 352 20.27 10.32 1.02
C THR A 352 21.69 10.48 0.44
N LEU A 353 22.68 10.75 1.27
CA LEU A 353 24.08 10.76 0.87
C LEU A 353 24.57 9.33 0.65
N LEU A 354 24.29 8.42 1.57
CA LEU A 354 24.62 7.00 1.45
C LEU A 354 24.03 6.37 0.17
N PHE A 355 22.86 6.80 -0.27
CA PHE A 355 22.25 6.31 -1.52
C PHE A 355 23.13 6.57 -2.75
N LYS A 356 23.80 7.73 -2.81
CA LYS A 356 24.68 8.07 -3.93
C LYS A 356 25.89 7.12 -4.00
N GLU A 357 26.52 6.87 -2.86
CA GLU A 357 27.63 5.94 -2.75
C GLU A 357 27.21 4.49 -3.01
N ALA A 358 26.04 4.09 -2.51
CA ALA A 358 25.46 2.79 -2.76
C ALA A 358 25.20 2.55 -4.26
N LEU A 359 24.77 3.59 -5.00
CA LEU A 359 24.55 3.51 -6.44
C LEU A 359 25.88 3.27 -7.19
N GLU A 360 27.00 3.87 -6.75
CA GLU A 360 28.33 3.60 -7.28
C GLU A 360 28.75 2.13 -7.05
N GLN A 361 28.32 1.56 -5.90
CA GLN A 361 28.45 0.14 -5.59
C GLN A 361 27.37 -0.74 -6.23
N ARG A 362 26.56 -0.19 -7.14
CA ARG A 362 25.48 -0.90 -7.85
C ARG A 362 24.40 -1.49 -6.94
N VAL A 363 24.06 -0.80 -5.86
CA VAL A 363 22.96 -1.13 -4.97
C VAL A 363 22.05 0.08 -4.83
N THR A 364 20.72 -0.15 -4.83
CA THR A 364 19.75 0.92 -4.58
C THR A 364 18.77 0.51 -3.49
N PHE A 365 18.35 1.49 -2.69
CA PHE A 365 17.31 1.39 -1.65
C PHE A 365 16.45 2.66 -1.68
N VAL A 366 15.51 2.86 -0.78
CA VAL A 366 14.79 4.14 -0.66
C VAL A 366 15.19 4.83 0.63
N PRO A 367 15.76 6.04 0.58
CA PRO A 367 16.04 6.85 1.76
C PRO A 367 14.79 7.14 2.59
N GLY A 368 14.94 7.16 3.90
CA GLY A 368 13.82 7.29 4.83
C GLY A 368 13.06 8.60 4.72
N THR A 369 13.74 9.68 4.35
CA THR A 369 13.15 11.01 4.16
C THR A 369 11.94 11.03 3.23
N ALA A 370 11.87 10.10 2.27
CA ALA A 370 10.75 9.97 1.32
C ALA A 370 9.43 9.55 1.98
N PHE A 371 9.47 8.98 3.17
CA PHE A 371 8.31 8.40 3.88
C PHE A 371 7.80 9.27 5.03
N HIS A 372 8.39 10.43 5.25
CA HIS A 372 8.01 11.36 6.31
C HIS A 372 7.34 12.60 5.72
N ALA A 373 6.06 12.81 6.08
CA ALA A 373 5.26 13.89 5.52
C ALA A 373 5.81 15.28 5.87
N ASN A 374 6.35 15.43 7.07
CA ASN A 374 6.82 16.70 7.66
C ASN A 374 8.35 16.73 7.86
N GLY A 375 9.09 15.93 7.10
CA GLY A 375 10.52 15.78 7.26
C GLY A 375 10.88 14.77 8.36
N GLY A 376 12.18 14.44 8.48
CA GLY A 376 12.71 13.42 9.37
C GLY A 376 13.17 12.18 8.59
N GLY A 377 13.60 11.12 9.33
CA GLY A 377 14.02 9.86 8.73
C GLY A 377 15.32 9.89 7.94
N ALA A 378 16.18 10.91 8.14
CA ALA A 378 17.45 11.05 7.44
C ALA A 378 18.36 9.84 7.64
N ASN A 379 18.36 9.23 8.82
CA ASN A 379 19.12 8.05 9.17
C ASN A 379 18.37 6.73 8.97
N MET A 380 17.27 6.74 8.20
CA MET A 380 16.44 5.58 7.99
C MET A 380 16.40 5.19 6.51
N MET A 381 16.13 3.91 6.20
CA MET A 381 15.93 3.45 4.83
C MET A 381 14.99 2.27 4.76
N ARG A 382 14.30 2.14 3.60
CA ARG A 382 13.50 0.97 3.28
C ARG A 382 14.28 0.03 2.36
N LEU A 383 14.29 -1.25 2.71
CA LEU A 383 14.79 -2.35 1.90
C LEU A 383 13.64 -3.25 1.46
N SER A 384 13.58 -3.60 0.19
CA SER A 384 12.63 -4.57 -0.35
C SER A 384 13.33 -5.88 -0.66
N PHE A 385 12.76 -6.98 -0.20
CA PHE A 385 13.25 -8.33 -0.48
C PHE A 385 12.43 -9.05 -1.58
N SER A 386 11.42 -8.40 -2.14
CA SER A 386 10.42 -9.07 -2.98
C SER A 386 10.90 -9.46 -4.38
N ASN A 387 11.71 -8.63 -5.04
CA ASN A 387 12.10 -8.82 -6.45
C ASN A 387 13.62 -8.90 -6.62
N VAL A 388 14.25 -9.70 -5.78
CA VAL A 388 15.70 -9.99 -5.78
C VAL A 388 15.92 -11.43 -5.35
N THR A 389 16.93 -12.10 -5.90
CA THR A 389 17.28 -13.47 -5.49
C THR A 389 18.01 -13.49 -4.14
N PRO A 390 18.03 -14.63 -3.42
CA PRO A 390 18.78 -14.77 -2.17
C PRO A 390 20.25 -14.33 -2.28
N GLY A 391 20.96 -14.72 -3.34
CA GLY A 391 22.35 -14.30 -3.57
C GLY A 391 22.49 -12.81 -3.82
N GLN A 392 21.56 -12.18 -4.54
CA GLN A 392 21.54 -10.73 -4.72
C GLN A 392 21.25 -9.99 -3.42
N ILE A 393 20.39 -10.54 -2.54
CA ILE A 393 20.14 -9.97 -1.22
C ILE A 393 21.44 -9.96 -0.41
N GLU A 394 22.10 -11.10 -0.28
CA GLU A 394 23.34 -11.22 0.48
C GLU A 394 24.42 -10.26 -0.05
N GLU A 395 24.67 -10.28 -1.36
CA GLU A 395 25.65 -9.41 -2.04
C GLU A 395 25.35 -7.93 -1.82
N SER A 396 24.09 -7.51 -1.95
CA SER A 396 23.73 -6.09 -1.79
C SER A 396 23.85 -5.62 -0.34
N ILE A 397 23.46 -6.45 0.64
CA ILE A 397 23.59 -6.12 2.06
C ILE A 397 25.05 -6.10 2.50
N GLU A 398 25.90 -7.01 1.98
CA GLU A 398 27.35 -6.97 2.22
C GLU A 398 27.98 -5.67 1.71
N ARG A 399 27.64 -5.24 0.48
CA ARG A 399 28.13 -3.98 -0.11
C ARG A 399 27.71 -2.76 0.74
N LEU A 400 26.43 -2.70 1.14
CA LEU A 400 25.93 -1.63 2.02
C LEU A 400 26.62 -1.65 3.39
N GLY A 401 26.84 -2.83 3.97
CA GLY A 401 27.54 -2.98 5.24
C GLY A 401 28.99 -2.50 5.18
N LYS A 402 29.71 -2.75 4.07
CA LYS A 402 31.06 -2.21 3.86
C LYS A 402 31.07 -0.68 3.81
N LEU A 403 30.14 -0.07 3.08
CA LEU A 403 30.00 1.40 3.02
C LEU A 403 29.73 2.00 4.41
N LEU A 404 28.79 1.42 5.16
CA LEU A 404 28.45 1.88 6.49
C LEU A 404 29.64 1.81 7.46
N ARG A 405 30.39 0.72 7.45
CA ARG A 405 31.58 0.57 8.29
C ARG A 405 32.69 1.56 7.93
N ALA A 406 32.83 1.92 6.64
CA ALA A 406 33.80 2.91 6.21
C ALA A 406 33.46 4.34 6.63
N GLN A 407 32.19 4.65 6.83
CA GLN A 407 31.71 5.97 7.28
C GLN A 407 31.67 6.10 8.82
N MET A 408 31.65 4.98 9.53
CA MET A 408 31.61 4.97 10.98
C MET A 408 33.03 4.78 11.53
N PRO A 409 33.56 5.73 12.33
CA PRO A 409 34.85 5.53 12.98
C PRO A 409 34.78 4.26 13.83
N SER A 410 35.86 3.47 13.78
CA SER A 410 36.05 2.33 14.69
C SER A 410 35.91 2.84 16.13
N ALA A 411 34.97 2.28 16.89
CA ALA A 411 34.79 2.59 18.28
C ALA A 411 36.04 2.23 19.11
#